data_a7f552c5f5bcb67b9fb87f9a71daa240
#
_entry.id   a7f552c5f5bcb67b9fb87f9a71daa240
#
_cell.length_a   1.000
_cell.length_b   1.000
_cell.length_c   1.000
_cell.angle_alpha   90.00
_cell.angle_beta   90.00
_cell.angle_gamma   90.00
#
_symmetry.space_group_name_H-M   'P 1'
#
loop_
_entity.id
_entity.type
_entity.pdbx_description
1 polymer ?
#
loop_
_entity_poly.entity_id
_entity_poly.type
_entity_poly.pdbx_seq_one_letter_code
_entity_poly.pdbx_strand_id
1 'polypeptide(L)'
;PTLLRRQRQMCIRDSKSIVLVGLMGSGKSAIGKILSERIGVPLSDTDKIIEEEVGKTVYEIFNDSGEKYFRQVEEKVVGRLLDKAAHIISTGGGSILSSKTRKAIKSKSFSIWVQCNVDIISKRIHDQEKRPLLKNKDILDTLVKKNRERVKFYRQADTYIVNENSNVEMTVEAIVEELLLKKVIHK
;
A
#
# COMPACT_ATOMS: atom_id res chain seq x y z
N PRO A 1 3.52 -41.84 -6.03
CA PRO A 1 2.69 -41.15 -5.05
C PRO A 1 3.20 -39.73 -4.89
N THR A 2 2.53 -38.81 -5.53
CA THR A 2 2.80 -37.37 -5.48
C THR A 2 2.41 -36.88 -4.09
N LEU A 3 3.41 -36.62 -3.27
CA LEU A 3 3.26 -35.89 -2.02
C LEU A 3 2.86 -34.45 -2.39
N LEU A 4 1.56 -34.20 -2.38
CA LEU A 4 1.01 -32.85 -2.35
C LEU A 4 1.61 -32.15 -1.13
N ARG A 5 2.57 -31.26 -1.37
CA ARG A 5 2.97 -30.25 -0.39
C ARG A 5 1.70 -29.44 -0.05
N ARG A 6 1.05 -29.79 1.05
CA ARG A 6 0.09 -28.90 1.72
C ARG A 6 0.87 -27.63 2.05
N GLN A 7 0.75 -26.61 1.18
CA GLN A 7 1.07 -25.25 1.58
C GLN A 7 0.19 -25.00 2.81
N ARG A 8 0.84 -24.86 3.98
CA ARG A 8 0.13 -24.43 5.18
C ARG A 8 -0.37 -23.03 4.89
N GLN A 9 -1.66 -22.90 4.61
CA GLN A 9 -2.30 -21.60 4.49
C GLN A 9 -2.15 -20.90 5.84
N MET A 10 -1.39 -19.82 5.84
CA MET A 10 -1.33 -18.92 6.99
C MET A 10 -2.68 -18.22 7.10
N CYS A 11 -3.36 -18.36 8.23
CA CYS A 11 -4.66 -17.71 8.44
C CYS A 11 -4.46 -16.34 9.10
N ILE A 12 -5.13 -15.32 8.59
CA ILE A 12 -5.22 -14.03 9.26
C ILE A 12 -6.15 -14.16 10.47
N ARG A 13 -5.67 -13.76 11.65
CA ARG A 13 -6.46 -13.76 12.88
C ARG A 13 -7.52 -12.66 12.82
N ASP A 14 -8.72 -12.97 13.30
CA ASP A 14 -9.84 -12.03 13.49
C ASP A 14 -10.30 -11.29 12.22
N SER A 15 -10.10 -11.87 11.04
CA SER A 15 -10.59 -11.34 9.75
C SER A 15 -10.15 -9.89 9.41
N LYS A 16 -9.09 -9.37 10.04
CA LYS A 16 -8.59 -8.02 9.74
C LYS A 16 -7.73 -8.02 8.49
N SER A 17 -7.97 -7.06 7.61
CA SER A 17 -7.10 -6.83 6.44
C SER A 17 -5.73 -6.29 6.85
N ILE A 18 -4.70 -6.55 6.03
CA ILE A 18 -3.37 -5.94 6.16
C ILE A 18 -3.30 -4.77 5.17
N VAL A 19 -3.03 -3.56 5.68
CA VAL A 19 -2.98 -2.35 4.84
C VAL A 19 -1.55 -1.85 4.73
N LEU A 20 -1.05 -1.77 3.50
CA LEU A 20 0.26 -1.19 3.20
C LEU A 20 0.11 0.30 2.90
N VAL A 21 0.72 1.14 3.73
CA VAL A 21 0.77 2.60 3.57
C VAL A 21 2.21 3.07 3.33
N GLY A 22 2.39 4.22 2.71
CA GLY A 22 3.72 4.78 2.45
C GLY A 22 3.76 5.60 1.18
N LEU A 23 4.88 6.29 0.95
CA LEU A 23 5.05 7.18 -0.17
C LEU A 23 4.96 6.43 -1.51
N MET A 24 4.57 7.13 -2.59
CA MET A 24 4.63 6.56 -3.95
C MET A 24 6.05 6.07 -4.24
N GLY A 25 6.18 4.93 -4.93
CA GLY A 25 7.50 4.35 -5.23
C GLY A 25 8.18 3.62 -4.06
N SER A 26 7.59 3.57 -2.86
CA SER A 26 8.15 2.82 -1.72
C SER A 26 8.09 1.29 -1.87
N GLY A 27 7.41 0.76 -2.90
CA GLY A 27 7.35 -0.67 -3.21
C GLY A 27 6.11 -1.40 -2.71
N LYS A 28 5.08 -0.72 -2.21
CA LYS A 28 3.86 -1.33 -1.65
C LYS A 28 3.21 -2.39 -2.55
N SER A 29 2.99 -2.08 -3.83
CA SER A 29 2.34 -3.02 -4.76
C SER A 29 3.19 -4.26 -5.03
N ALA A 30 4.53 -4.10 -5.13
CA ALA A 30 5.45 -5.23 -5.30
C ALA A 30 5.49 -6.11 -4.04
N ILE A 31 5.64 -5.48 -2.86
CA ILE A 31 5.57 -6.16 -1.56
C ILE A 31 4.22 -6.86 -1.39
N GLY A 32 3.13 -6.16 -1.68
CA GLY A 32 1.77 -6.70 -1.56
C GLY A 32 1.56 -7.95 -2.40
N LYS A 33 2.11 -7.98 -3.63
CA LYS A 33 2.02 -9.14 -4.51
C LYS A 33 2.73 -10.37 -3.92
N ILE A 34 4.00 -10.25 -3.54
CA ILE A 34 4.77 -11.36 -2.98
C ILE A 34 4.21 -11.79 -1.62
N LEU A 35 3.79 -10.83 -0.79
CA LEU A 35 3.16 -11.13 0.50
C LEU A 35 1.85 -11.92 0.31
N SER A 36 1.02 -11.51 -0.67
CA SER A 36 -0.22 -12.20 -1.03
C SER A 36 0.02 -13.68 -1.39
N GLU A 37 1.02 -13.93 -2.22
CA GLU A 37 1.41 -15.28 -2.61
C GLU A 37 1.97 -16.08 -1.40
N ARG A 38 2.73 -15.44 -0.54
CA ARG A 38 3.39 -16.07 0.62
C ARG A 38 2.39 -16.50 1.70
N ILE A 39 1.38 -15.68 2.00
CA ILE A 39 0.42 -15.97 3.07
C ILE A 39 -0.94 -16.49 2.56
N GLY A 40 -1.11 -16.62 1.24
CA GLY A 40 -2.33 -17.16 0.62
C GLY A 40 -3.55 -16.25 0.76
N VAL A 41 -3.35 -14.91 0.79
CA VAL A 41 -4.40 -13.92 0.99
C VAL A 41 -4.47 -12.97 -0.21
N PRO A 42 -5.64 -12.66 -0.77
CA PRO A 42 -5.76 -11.85 -1.98
C PRO A 42 -5.23 -10.42 -1.78
N LEU A 43 -4.67 -9.85 -2.85
CA LEU A 43 -4.22 -8.47 -2.91
C LEU A 43 -5.27 -7.58 -3.60
N SER A 44 -5.53 -6.42 -3.03
CA SER A 44 -6.28 -5.31 -3.63
C SER A 44 -5.38 -4.08 -3.74
N ASP A 45 -5.12 -3.62 -4.97
CA ASP A 45 -4.43 -2.34 -5.22
C ASP A 45 -5.47 -1.25 -5.47
N THR A 46 -5.50 -0.23 -4.62
CA THR A 46 -6.54 0.80 -4.67
C THR A 46 -6.50 1.63 -5.95
N ASP A 47 -5.30 1.92 -6.47
CA ASP A 47 -5.15 2.74 -7.68
C ASP A 47 -5.73 1.97 -8.88
N LYS A 48 -5.45 0.66 -9.00
CA LYS A 48 -6.02 -0.19 -10.07
C LYS A 48 -7.54 -0.30 -9.98
N ILE A 49 -8.09 -0.51 -8.79
CA ILE A 49 -9.54 -0.59 -8.60
C ILE A 49 -10.22 0.72 -8.98
N ILE A 50 -9.62 1.87 -8.66
CA ILE A 50 -10.14 3.17 -9.04
C ILE A 50 -10.12 3.32 -10.57
N GLU A 51 -9.04 2.92 -11.23
CA GLU A 51 -8.93 2.96 -12.69
C GLU A 51 -10.00 2.09 -13.37
N GLU A 52 -10.21 0.87 -12.86
CA GLU A 52 -11.25 -0.05 -13.36
C GLU A 52 -12.66 0.50 -13.17
N GLU A 53 -12.97 1.11 -12.02
CA GLU A 53 -14.31 1.63 -11.73
C GLU A 53 -14.63 2.93 -12.46
N VAL A 54 -13.65 3.78 -12.66
CA VAL A 54 -13.82 5.07 -13.34
C VAL A 54 -13.66 4.93 -14.85
N GLY A 55 -13.01 3.86 -15.33
CA GLY A 55 -12.70 3.65 -16.75
C GLY A 55 -11.62 4.60 -17.28
N LYS A 56 -10.81 5.17 -16.41
CA LYS A 56 -9.74 6.13 -16.73
C LYS A 56 -8.52 5.85 -15.86
N THR A 57 -7.34 6.13 -16.40
CA THR A 57 -6.10 6.07 -15.60
C THR A 57 -6.10 7.11 -14.49
N VAL A 58 -5.34 6.87 -13.42
CA VAL A 58 -5.15 7.86 -12.34
C VAL A 58 -4.72 9.21 -12.90
N TYR A 59 -3.86 9.20 -13.93
CA TYR A 59 -3.41 10.43 -14.60
C TYR A 59 -4.57 11.20 -15.25
N GLU A 60 -5.43 10.53 -16.01
CA GLU A 60 -6.61 11.13 -16.66
C GLU A 60 -7.61 11.66 -15.62
N ILE A 61 -7.85 10.91 -14.54
CA ILE A 61 -8.73 11.35 -13.45
C ILE A 61 -8.24 12.67 -12.84
N PHE A 62 -6.91 12.77 -12.59
CA PHE A 62 -6.32 14.00 -12.03
C PHE A 62 -6.43 15.19 -12.99
N ASN A 63 -6.25 14.96 -14.29
CA ASN A 63 -6.33 16.01 -15.30
C ASN A 63 -7.79 16.48 -15.53
N ASP A 64 -8.73 15.54 -15.64
CA ASP A 64 -10.12 15.83 -16.01
C ASP A 64 -10.96 16.28 -14.81
N SER A 65 -10.74 15.68 -13.64
CA SER A 65 -11.60 15.85 -12.46
C SER A 65 -10.88 16.40 -11.23
N GLY A 66 -9.55 16.45 -11.28
CA GLY A 66 -8.70 17.01 -10.23
C GLY A 66 -8.46 16.08 -9.03
N GLU A 67 -7.49 16.46 -8.20
CA GLU A 67 -7.08 15.66 -7.03
C GLU A 67 -8.23 15.46 -6.03
N LYS A 68 -9.08 16.47 -5.82
CA LYS A 68 -10.20 16.40 -4.88
C LYS A 68 -11.17 15.27 -5.20
N TYR A 69 -11.53 15.14 -6.48
CA TYR A 69 -12.41 14.06 -6.94
C TYR A 69 -11.75 12.69 -6.74
N PHE A 70 -10.48 12.55 -7.17
CA PHE A 70 -9.73 11.31 -6.96
C PHE A 70 -9.74 10.89 -5.48
N ARG A 71 -9.47 11.82 -4.55
CA ARG A 71 -9.45 11.52 -3.11
C ARG A 71 -10.81 11.08 -2.57
N GLN A 72 -11.91 11.61 -3.10
CA GLN A 72 -13.26 11.15 -2.73
C GLN A 72 -13.53 9.72 -3.20
N VAL A 73 -13.11 9.37 -4.42
CA VAL A 73 -13.22 8.00 -4.93
C VAL A 73 -12.32 7.05 -4.12
N GLU A 74 -11.06 7.43 -3.91
CA GLU A 74 -10.09 6.66 -3.13
C GLU A 74 -10.61 6.36 -1.71
N GLU A 75 -11.18 7.34 -1.02
CA GLU A 75 -11.78 7.16 0.31
C GLU A 75 -12.91 6.13 0.31
N LYS A 76 -13.80 6.17 -0.68
CA LYS A 76 -14.89 5.20 -0.85
C LYS A 76 -14.37 3.79 -1.12
N VAL A 77 -13.38 3.66 -2.03
CA VAL A 77 -12.77 2.38 -2.38
C VAL A 77 -12.10 1.74 -1.18
N VAL A 78 -11.27 2.49 -0.45
CA VAL A 78 -10.59 1.99 0.76
C VAL A 78 -11.62 1.57 1.82
N GLY A 79 -12.65 2.40 2.06
CA GLY A 79 -13.71 2.07 3.02
C GLY A 79 -14.39 0.74 2.69
N ARG A 80 -14.80 0.56 1.43
CA ARG A 80 -15.45 -0.67 0.96
C ARG A 80 -14.52 -1.89 1.02
N LEU A 81 -13.24 -1.72 0.73
CA LEU A 81 -12.27 -2.80 0.84
C LEU A 81 -12.10 -3.26 2.30
N LEU A 82 -12.06 -2.33 3.24
CA LEU A 82 -11.95 -2.64 4.66
C LEU A 82 -13.19 -3.34 5.25
N ASP A 83 -14.31 -3.32 4.53
CA ASP A 83 -15.56 -4.02 4.92
C ASP A 83 -15.68 -5.42 4.31
N LYS A 84 -14.75 -5.83 3.45
CA LYS A 84 -14.69 -7.18 2.86
C LYS A 84 -13.97 -8.17 3.78
N ALA A 85 -13.97 -9.45 3.36
CA ALA A 85 -13.14 -10.49 3.98
C ALA A 85 -11.66 -10.07 3.99
N ALA A 86 -10.91 -10.61 4.93
CA ALA A 86 -9.50 -10.27 5.12
C ALA A 86 -8.65 -10.42 3.85
N HIS A 87 -7.94 -9.37 3.49
CA HIS A 87 -7.03 -9.32 2.35
C HIS A 87 -5.91 -8.28 2.56
N ILE A 88 -4.95 -8.25 1.64
CA ILE A 88 -3.91 -7.23 1.62
C ILE A 88 -4.41 -6.05 0.79
N ILE A 89 -4.29 -4.84 1.31
CA ILE A 89 -4.67 -3.61 0.60
C ILE A 89 -3.40 -2.77 0.40
N SER A 90 -3.00 -2.59 -0.87
CA SER A 90 -1.96 -1.63 -1.25
C SER A 90 -2.64 -0.28 -1.54
N THR A 91 -2.37 0.72 -0.71
CA THR A 91 -3.02 2.04 -0.84
C THR A 91 -2.21 3.01 -1.69
N GLY A 92 -2.90 3.94 -2.36
CA GLY A 92 -2.25 5.11 -2.93
C GLY A 92 -1.50 5.92 -1.87
N GLY A 93 -0.35 6.52 -2.24
CA GLY A 93 0.49 7.22 -1.26
C GLY A 93 -0.16 8.45 -0.61
N GLY A 94 -1.30 8.91 -1.09
CA GLY A 94 -2.06 10.03 -0.54
C GLY A 94 -3.30 9.64 0.26
N SER A 95 -3.70 8.37 0.26
CA SER A 95 -4.90 7.86 0.96
C SER A 95 -4.91 8.23 2.44
N ILE A 96 -3.72 8.24 3.06
CA ILE A 96 -3.52 8.58 4.47
C ILE A 96 -3.83 10.05 4.80
N LEU A 97 -4.02 10.92 3.81
CA LEU A 97 -4.39 12.33 4.05
C LEU A 97 -5.83 12.47 4.53
N SER A 98 -6.74 11.58 4.10
CA SER A 98 -8.11 11.55 4.61
C SER A 98 -8.16 11.08 6.08
N SER A 99 -8.78 11.88 6.93
CA SER A 99 -9.00 11.51 8.33
C SER A 99 -9.95 10.32 8.47
N LYS A 100 -10.94 10.21 7.58
CA LYS A 100 -11.87 9.07 7.56
C LYS A 100 -11.13 7.79 7.19
N THR A 101 -10.28 7.83 6.16
CA THR A 101 -9.45 6.68 5.76
C THR A 101 -8.55 6.24 6.92
N ARG A 102 -7.86 7.17 7.61
CA ARG A 102 -7.02 6.82 8.76
C ARG A 102 -7.81 6.15 9.88
N LYS A 103 -9.00 6.70 10.23
CA LYS A 103 -9.88 6.11 11.24
C LYS A 103 -10.33 4.71 10.85
N ALA A 104 -10.73 4.50 9.59
CA ALA A 104 -11.16 3.21 9.09
C ALA A 104 -10.02 2.18 9.12
N ILE A 105 -8.84 2.54 8.64
CA ILE A 105 -7.62 1.70 8.70
C ILE A 105 -7.34 1.29 10.15
N LYS A 106 -7.28 2.27 11.06
CA LYS A 106 -6.95 2.02 12.47
C LYS A 106 -7.94 1.07 13.17
N SER A 107 -9.23 1.14 12.81
CA SER A 107 -10.26 0.33 13.45
C SER A 107 -10.43 -1.07 12.85
N LYS A 108 -10.17 -1.24 11.53
CA LYS A 108 -10.57 -2.44 10.78
C LYS A 108 -9.39 -3.25 10.20
N SER A 109 -8.16 -2.80 10.36
CA SER A 109 -7.01 -3.45 9.75
C SER A 109 -5.78 -3.44 10.65
N PHE A 110 -4.75 -4.17 10.22
CA PHE A 110 -3.38 -4.03 10.70
C PHE A 110 -2.58 -3.29 9.63
N SER A 111 -2.07 -2.12 9.95
CA SER A 111 -1.41 -1.24 9.00
C SER A 111 0.11 -1.32 9.10
N ILE A 112 0.78 -1.39 7.95
CA ILE A 112 2.23 -1.43 7.82
C ILE A 112 2.70 -0.24 7.00
N TRP A 113 3.53 0.61 7.61
CA TRP A 113 4.19 1.66 6.85
C TRP A 113 5.43 1.12 6.14
N VAL A 114 5.38 1.08 4.81
CA VAL A 114 6.53 0.78 3.96
C VAL A 114 7.36 2.04 3.82
N GLN A 115 8.37 2.16 4.67
CA GLN A 115 9.31 3.27 4.70
C GLN A 115 10.40 3.06 3.65
N CYS A 116 10.76 4.11 2.92
CA CYS A 116 11.87 4.10 1.98
C CYS A 116 12.45 5.51 1.88
N ASN A 117 13.77 5.60 1.74
CA ASN A 117 14.47 6.87 1.53
C ASN A 117 14.03 7.50 0.22
N VAL A 118 13.80 8.83 0.23
CA VAL A 118 13.32 9.57 -0.95
C VAL A 118 14.31 9.55 -2.10
N ASP A 119 15.62 9.47 -1.84
CA ASP A 119 16.66 9.35 -2.86
C ASP A 119 16.57 8.00 -3.59
N ILE A 120 16.27 6.93 -2.86
CA ILE A 120 16.05 5.60 -3.43
C ILE A 120 14.75 5.58 -4.24
N ILE A 121 13.70 6.20 -3.71
CA ILE A 121 12.42 6.33 -4.41
C ILE A 121 12.59 7.11 -5.72
N SER A 122 13.32 8.21 -5.71
CA SER A 122 13.55 9.02 -6.91
C SER A 122 14.23 8.24 -8.03
N LYS A 123 15.19 7.37 -7.67
CA LYS A 123 15.86 6.46 -8.62
C LYS A 123 14.96 5.35 -9.15
N ARG A 124 13.98 4.89 -8.36
CA ARG A 124 13.01 3.85 -8.75
C ARG A 124 11.87 4.39 -9.63
N ILE A 125 11.62 5.69 -9.61
CA ILE A 125 10.56 6.31 -10.41
C ILE A 125 11.12 6.71 -11.78
N HIS A 126 11.06 5.80 -12.76
CA HIS A 126 11.53 6.04 -14.12
C HIS A 126 10.46 6.63 -15.04
N ASP A 127 9.18 6.41 -14.74
CA ASP A 127 8.06 6.82 -15.59
C ASP A 127 7.24 7.93 -14.91
N GLN A 128 7.59 9.18 -15.25
CA GLN A 128 6.91 10.37 -14.71
C GLN A 128 5.52 10.58 -15.31
N GLU A 129 5.29 10.12 -16.53
CA GLU A 129 4.01 10.35 -17.24
C GLU A 129 2.85 9.66 -16.55
N LYS A 130 3.09 8.51 -15.93
CA LYS A 130 2.08 7.77 -15.15
C LYS A 130 1.82 8.37 -13.75
N ARG A 131 2.50 9.47 -13.39
CA ARG A 131 2.41 10.05 -12.05
C ARG A 131 2.09 11.55 -12.10
N PRO A 132 0.79 11.92 -12.10
CA PRO A 132 0.35 13.32 -12.32
C PRO A 132 0.99 14.31 -11.35
N LEU A 133 1.28 13.87 -10.11
CA LEU A 133 1.87 14.72 -9.08
C LEU A 133 3.37 15.01 -9.26
N LEU A 134 4.03 14.33 -10.22
CA LEU A 134 5.47 14.51 -10.53
C LEU A 134 5.71 15.16 -11.89
N LYS A 135 4.66 15.34 -12.69
CA LYS A 135 4.79 15.91 -14.05
C LYS A 135 5.42 17.30 -14.00
N ASN A 136 6.45 17.52 -14.82
CA ASN A 136 7.15 18.82 -14.97
C ASN A 136 7.73 19.41 -13.67
N LYS A 137 8.09 18.57 -12.69
CA LYS A 137 8.65 18.99 -11.40
C LYS A 137 9.97 18.26 -11.14
N ASP A 138 10.83 18.87 -10.34
CA ASP A 138 11.92 18.11 -9.72
C ASP A 138 11.31 16.99 -8.85
N ILE A 139 11.65 15.75 -9.23
CA ILE A 139 11.11 14.54 -8.58
C ILE A 139 11.51 14.53 -7.12
N LEU A 140 12.80 14.78 -6.85
CA LEU A 140 13.34 14.67 -5.50
C LEU A 140 12.70 15.72 -4.58
N ASP A 141 12.65 16.98 -5.00
CA ASP A 141 12.00 18.05 -4.23
C ASP A 141 10.53 17.76 -3.97
N THR A 142 9.82 17.25 -4.98
CA THR A 142 8.42 16.87 -4.83
C THR A 142 8.23 15.72 -3.84
N LEU A 143 9.10 14.71 -3.86
CA LEU A 143 9.06 13.59 -2.94
C LEU A 143 9.40 14.02 -1.51
N VAL A 144 10.42 14.87 -1.34
CA VAL A 144 10.80 15.44 -0.03
C VAL A 144 9.63 16.22 0.57
N LYS A 145 9.01 17.11 -0.21
CA LYS A 145 7.84 17.88 0.24
C LYS A 145 6.68 16.97 0.65
N LYS A 146 6.31 16.01 -0.21
CA LYS A 146 5.22 15.07 0.09
C LYS A 146 5.53 14.17 1.28
N ASN A 147 6.78 13.74 1.42
CA ASN A 147 7.19 12.95 2.59
C ASN A 147 7.05 13.76 3.87
N ARG A 148 7.53 15.01 3.89
CA ARG A 148 7.42 15.92 5.05
C ARG A 148 5.94 16.13 5.46
N GLU A 149 5.05 16.33 4.50
CA GLU A 149 3.61 16.51 4.74
C GLU A 149 2.95 15.26 5.33
N ARG A 150 3.38 14.04 4.91
CA ARG A 150 2.67 12.78 5.14
C ARG A 150 3.28 11.90 6.23
N VAL A 151 4.56 12.07 6.54
CA VAL A 151 5.27 11.20 7.50
C VAL A 151 4.59 11.13 8.86
N LYS A 152 4.01 12.23 9.34
CA LYS A 152 3.26 12.28 10.60
C LYS A 152 2.02 11.36 10.60
N PHE A 153 1.46 11.10 9.43
CA PHE A 153 0.32 10.19 9.27
C PHE A 153 0.77 8.75 9.07
N TYR A 154 1.85 8.52 8.30
CA TYR A 154 2.42 7.18 8.15
C TYR A 154 2.90 6.61 9.49
N ARG A 155 3.44 7.44 10.38
CA ARG A 155 3.85 7.05 11.73
C ARG A 155 2.71 6.55 12.63
N GLN A 156 1.45 6.73 12.23
CA GLN A 156 0.28 6.21 12.94
C GLN A 156 -0.03 4.74 12.61
N ALA A 157 0.71 4.15 11.66
CA ALA A 157 0.60 2.73 11.34
C ALA A 157 0.97 1.86 12.54
N ASP A 158 0.43 0.63 12.59
CA ASP A 158 0.64 -0.30 13.70
C ASP A 158 2.09 -0.82 13.77
N THR A 159 2.76 -0.88 12.61
CA THR A 159 4.20 -1.16 12.49
C THR A 159 4.79 -0.51 11.25
N TYR A 160 6.12 -0.55 11.11
CA TYR A 160 6.80 -0.11 9.91
C TYR A 160 7.87 -1.11 9.47
N ILE A 161 8.19 -1.08 8.19
CA ILE A 161 9.28 -1.85 7.60
C ILE A 161 10.10 -0.96 6.67
N VAL A 162 11.42 -1.09 6.71
CA VAL A 162 12.32 -0.34 5.82
C VAL A 162 12.53 -1.12 4.53
N ASN A 163 12.19 -0.53 3.37
CA ASN A 163 12.34 -1.12 2.04
C ASN A 163 13.38 -0.35 1.22
N GLU A 164 14.64 -0.45 1.63
CA GLU A 164 15.78 0.18 0.95
C GLU A 164 16.61 -0.81 0.13
N ASN A 165 16.43 -2.10 0.38
CA ASN A 165 17.11 -3.17 -0.33
C ASN A 165 16.57 -3.34 -1.76
N SER A 166 17.42 -3.84 -2.66
CA SER A 166 17.02 -4.24 -4.02
C SER A 166 16.18 -5.53 -4.04
N ASN A 167 16.27 -6.33 -2.98
CA ASN A 167 15.53 -7.60 -2.84
C ASN A 167 14.24 -7.39 -2.04
N VAL A 168 13.12 -7.37 -2.75
CA VAL A 168 11.77 -7.22 -2.16
C VAL A 168 11.40 -8.44 -1.29
N GLU A 169 11.91 -9.63 -1.61
CA GLU A 169 11.62 -10.86 -0.86
C GLU A 169 12.11 -10.76 0.58
N MET A 170 13.30 -10.21 0.81
CA MET A 170 13.81 -9.97 2.18
C MET A 170 12.89 -9.05 2.97
N THR A 171 12.35 -8.03 2.31
CA THR A 171 11.38 -7.12 2.95
C THR A 171 10.07 -7.86 3.29
N VAL A 172 9.62 -8.75 2.42
CA VAL A 172 8.42 -9.57 2.68
C VAL A 172 8.66 -10.57 3.82
N GLU A 173 9.82 -11.19 3.89
CA GLU A 173 10.17 -12.08 5.01
C GLU A 173 10.13 -11.34 6.35
N ALA A 174 10.73 -10.16 6.43
CA ALA A 174 10.66 -9.32 7.62
C ALA A 174 9.23 -8.92 7.99
N ILE A 175 8.37 -8.66 6.98
CA ILE A 175 6.94 -8.41 7.21
C ILE A 175 6.25 -9.66 7.78
N VAL A 176 6.49 -10.84 7.23
CA VAL A 176 5.89 -12.09 7.70
C VAL A 176 6.30 -12.38 9.15
N GLU A 177 7.58 -12.19 9.49
CA GLU A 177 8.07 -12.33 10.86
C GLU A 177 7.38 -11.37 11.82
N GLU A 178 7.25 -10.10 11.44
CA GLU A 178 6.56 -9.08 12.24
C GLU A 178 5.08 -9.43 12.43
N LEU A 179 4.39 -9.88 11.37
CA LEU A 179 2.99 -10.30 11.43
C LEU A 179 2.79 -11.51 12.36
N LEU A 180 3.71 -12.46 12.36
CA LEU A 180 3.72 -13.61 13.28
C LEU A 180 3.96 -13.15 14.72
N LEU A 181 4.95 -12.29 14.94
CA LEU A 181 5.29 -11.74 16.27
C LEU A 181 4.11 -10.98 16.86
N LYS A 182 3.41 -10.18 16.06
CA LYS A 182 2.21 -9.43 16.45
C LYS A 182 0.95 -10.29 16.50
N LYS A 183 1.04 -11.57 16.18
CA LYS A 183 -0.07 -12.53 16.14
C LYS A 183 -1.20 -12.08 15.17
N VAL A 184 -0.85 -11.38 14.11
CA VAL A 184 -1.78 -10.98 13.03
C VAL A 184 -2.08 -12.17 12.12
N ILE A 185 -1.06 -13.01 11.89
CA ILE A 185 -1.16 -14.29 11.16
C ILE A 185 -0.67 -15.43 12.04
N HIS A 186 -1.05 -16.67 11.70
CA HIS A 186 -0.61 -17.90 12.34
C HIS A 186 0.04 -18.84 11.31
N LYS A 187 0.98 -19.68 11.79
CA LYS A 187 1.56 -20.78 11.00
C LYS A 187 0.56 -21.91 10.82
#